data_d9e0825a53a742ac864110820deec81a
#
_entry.id   d9e0825a53a742ac864110820deec81a
#
_cell.length_a   1.000
_cell.length_b   1.000
_cell.length_c   1.000
_cell.angle_alpha   90.00
_cell.angle_beta   90.00
_cell.angle_gamma   90.00
#
_symmetry.space_group_name_H-M   'P 1'
#
loop_
_entity.id
_entity.type
_entity.pdbx_description
1 polymer ?
#
loop_
_entity_poly.entity_id
_entity_poly.type
_entity_poly.pdbx_seq_one_letter_code
_entity_poly.pdbx_strand_id
1 'polypeptide(L)'
;MSKLCLRAIKDGKDRNRYCGPSVISALTDLTTGQAARLIRLMYGRTAIRGSASHEVLGALKACNIDHTRWTKPGVRLNRTNGPTLAKWLQLSKEDRTAGRVFLIIAGWHWQLVSGRRYTCGIVRDIVSIRDNRVKRRARVADVWELTSDNVTMPKIDVSKPKPKTSAYHHFRKLIRQYPEFGLSYEIERYRDGGPHEYYVSMSCELEDLAAQMKHELWDEHYCRDANEVLDRMERMVEFGKEYYPTLSK
;
A
#
# COMPACT_ATOMS: atom_id res chain seq x y z
N MET A 1 21.33 18.82 5.66
CA MET A 1 20.06 18.04 5.50
C MET A 1 19.63 18.13 4.05
N SER A 2 19.55 17.01 3.34
CA SER A 2 19.09 17.02 1.93
C SER A 2 17.58 17.18 1.92
N LYS A 3 17.12 18.32 1.45
CA LYS A 3 15.68 18.62 1.31
C LYS A 3 15.05 17.63 0.31
N LEU A 4 13.94 17.00 0.68
CA LEU A 4 13.18 16.15 -0.21
C LEU A 4 12.84 16.89 -1.52
N CYS A 5 13.18 16.34 -2.66
CA CYS A 5 12.98 16.97 -3.97
C CYS A 5 12.42 16.00 -5.00
N LEU A 6 11.66 16.53 -5.96
CA LEU A 6 11.18 15.73 -7.10
C LEU A 6 12.33 15.46 -8.06
N ARG A 7 12.35 14.25 -8.57
CA ARG A 7 13.26 13.76 -9.62
C ARG A 7 12.47 13.24 -10.82
N ALA A 8 13.11 13.13 -11.95
CA ALA A 8 12.54 12.39 -13.07
C ALA A 8 12.38 10.91 -12.69
N ILE A 9 11.32 10.29 -13.18
CA ILE A 9 11.05 8.87 -12.91
C ILE A 9 12.09 8.03 -13.60
N LYS A 10 12.76 7.16 -12.84
CA LYS A 10 13.77 6.24 -13.36
C LYS A 10 13.13 4.93 -13.82
N ASP A 11 13.31 4.58 -15.08
CA ASP A 11 13.00 3.26 -15.60
C ASP A 11 14.26 2.39 -15.60
N GLY A 12 14.16 1.20 -15.02
CA GLY A 12 15.18 0.17 -15.13
C GLY A 12 14.78 -0.90 -16.18
N LYS A 13 15.58 -1.97 -16.28
CA LYS A 13 15.26 -3.14 -17.11
C LYS A 13 13.88 -3.73 -16.72
N ASP A 14 13.52 -3.67 -15.43
CA ASP A 14 12.27 -4.15 -14.86
C ASP A 14 11.19 -3.05 -14.79
N ARG A 15 11.03 -2.29 -15.86
CA ARG A 15 10.10 -1.15 -15.89
C ARG A 15 8.70 -1.52 -15.39
N ASN A 16 8.18 -0.77 -14.42
CA ASN A 16 6.80 -0.81 -14.01
C ASN A 16 6.06 0.46 -14.42
N ARG A 17 4.94 0.31 -15.13
CA ARG A 17 4.19 1.44 -15.71
C ARG A 17 3.13 2.04 -14.77
N TYR A 18 2.89 1.45 -13.61
CA TYR A 18 1.85 1.91 -12.69
C TYR A 18 2.29 3.12 -11.87
N CYS A 19 1.33 3.95 -11.53
CA CYS A 19 1.58 5.26 -10.92
C CYS A 19 2.15 5.19 -9.49
N GLY A 20 1.82 4.17 -8.69
CA GLY A 20 2.38 3.99 -7.34
C GLY A 20 3.90 3.83 -7.37
N PRO A 21 4.46 2.82 -8.06
CA PRO A 21 5.90 2.69 -8.25
C PRO A 21 6.57 3.92 -8.88
N SER A 22 5.85 4.62 -9.76
CA SER A 22 6.38 5.82 -10.42
C SER A 22 6.61 6.97 -9.44
N VAL A 23 5.67 7.23 -8.52
CA VAL A 23 5.84 8.32 -7.54
C VAL A 23 6.91 7.98 -6.49
N ILE A 24 7.06 6.70 -6.12
CA ILE A 24 8.16 6.27 -5.26
C ILE A 24 9.50 6.51 -5.95
N SER A 25 9.63 6.12 -7.22
CA SER A 25 10.83 6.36 -8.03
C SER A 25 11.18 7.84 -8.13
N ALA A 26 10.19 8.72 -8.28
CA ALA A 26 10.40 10.16 -8.38
C ALA A 26 10.86 10.84 -7.08
N LEU A 27 10.77 10.16 -5.95
CA LEU A 27 11.17 10.65 -4.63
C LEU A 27 12.44 9.98 -4.10
N THR A 28 12.81 8.85 -4.68
CA THR A 28 13.93 8.00 -4.24
C THR A 28 14.90 7.77 -5.40
N ASP A 29 15.95 7.01 -5.15
CA ASP A 29 16.84 6.54 -6.21
C ASP A 29 16.42 5.19 -6.82
N LEU A 30 15.29 4.61 -6.35
CA LEU A 30 14.76 3.37 -6.89
C LEU A 30 14.25 3.55 -8.34
N THR A 31 14.51 2.55 -9.18
CA THR A 31 13.80 2.43 -10.46
C THR A 31 12.34 2.04 -10.21
N THR A 32 11.46 2.26 -11.19
CA THR A 32 10.05 1.84 -11.08
C THR A 32 9.90 0.33 -10.84
N GLY A 33 10.80 -0.49 -11.38
CA GLY A 33 10.85 -1.93 -11.13
C GLY A 33 11.23 -2.25 -9.69
N GLN A 34 12.24 -1.58 -9.13
CA GLN A 34 12.64 -1.72 -7.74
C GLN A 34 11.56 -1.24 -6.77
N ALA A 35 10.92 -0.10 -7.04
CA ALA A 35 9.78 0.40 -6.27
C ALA A 35 8.60 -0.58 -6.28
N ALA A 36 8.27 -1.15 -7.45
CA ALA A 36 7.25 -2.18 -7.55
C ALA A 36 7.64 -3.47 -6.78
N ARG A 37 8.93 -3.83 -6.77
CA ARG A 37 9.44 -4.95 -5.99
C ARG A 37 9.34 -4.68 -4.49
N LEU A 38 9.68 -3.47 -4.04
CA LEU A 38 9.52 -3.07 -2.64
C LEU A 38 8.08 -3.24 -2.18
N ILE A 39 7.09 -2.72 -2.91
CA ILE A 39 5.68 -2.90 -2.59
C ILE A 39 5.31 -4.38 -2.54
N ARG A 40 5.76 -5.18 -3.51
CA ARG A 40 5.46 -6.63 -3.54
C ARG A 40 6.00 -7.36 -2.32
N LEU A 41 7.22 -7.05 -1.90
CA LEU A 41 7.85 -7.70 -0.74
C LEU A 41 7.18 -7.29 0.57
N MET A 42 6.80 -6.01 0.70
CA MET A 42 6.15 -5.51 1.92
C MET A 42 4.72 -6.02 2.08
N TYR A 43 4.00 -6.21 0.98
CA TYR A 43 2.56 -6.49 1.01
C TYR A 43 2.18 -7.83 0.37
N GLY A 44 3.14 -8.74 0.19
CA GLY A 44 2.89 -10.10 -0.32
C GLY A 44 2.27 -10.15 -1.73
N ARG A 45 2.45 -9.11 -2.56
CA ARG A 45 1.80 -9.04 -3.87
C ARG A 45 2.63 -9.71 -4.97
N THR A 46 1.98 -10.48 -5.81
CA THR A 46 2.63 -11.12 -6.99
C THR A 46 2.85 -10.14 -8.14
N ALA A 47 1.94 -9.17 -8.30
CA ALA A 47 2.00 -8.17 -9.36
C ALA A 47 1.44 -6.84 -8.89
N ILE A 48 1.97 -5.74 -9.43
CA ILE A 48 1.43 -4.40 -9.23
C ILE A 48 0.62 -4.02 -10.45
N ARG A 49 -0.70 -3.96 -10.31
CA ARG A 49 -1.66 -3.48 -11.33
C ARG A 49 -2.39 -2.21 -10.88
N GLY A 50 -2.00 -1.65 -9.78
CA GLY A 50 -2.50 -0.49 -9.06
C GLY A 50 -1.93 -0.54 -7.65
N SER A 51 -1.91 0.57 -6.93
CA SER A 51 -1.39 0.62 -5.56
C SER A 51 -2.36 1.37 -4.66
N ALA A 52 -2.71 0.76 -3.55
CA ALA A 52 -3.51 1.39 -2.51
C ALA A 52 -2.69 2.46 -1.75
N SER A 53 -3.37 3.32 -1.00
CA SER A 53 -2.70 4.41 -0.28
C SER A 53 -1.71 3.89 0.75
N HIS A 54 -2.10 2.90 1.55
CA HIS A 54 -1.21 2.31 2.55
C HIS A 54 0.04 1.67 1.93
N GLU A 55 -0.05 1.07 0.74
CA GLU A 55 1.09 0.46 0.05
C GLU A 55 2.12 1.50 -0.41
N VAL A 56 1.64 2.61 -0.99
CA VAL A 56 2.54 3.68 -1.45
C VAL A 56 3.16 4.42 -0.27
N LEU A 57 2.34 4.79 0.72
CA LEU A 57 2.79 5.49 1.92
C LEU A 57 3.74 4.64 2.76
N GLY A 58 3.43 3.35 2.94
CA GLY A 58 4.31 2.41 3.63
C GLY A 58 5.65 2.21 2.92
N ALA A 59 5.64 2.09 1.58
CA ALA A 59 6.89 2.01 0.80
C ALA A 59 7.72 3.30 0.90
N LEU A 60 7.09 4.48 0.94
CA LEU A 60 7.77 5.75 1.18
C LEU A 60 8.36 5.81 2.59
N LYS A 61 7.62 5.36 3.61
CA LYS A 61 8.11 5.27 4.99
C LYS A 61 9.32 4.34 5.12
N ALA A 62 9.32 3.22 4.40
CA ALA A 62 10.50 2.33 4.33
C ALA A 62 11.74 3.00 3.72
N CYS A 63 11.54 4.09 2.94
CA CYS A 63 12.60 4.95 2.41
C CYS A 63 12.91 6.17 3.30
N ASN A 64 12.45 6.19 4.56
CA ASN A 64 12.52 7.33 5.48
C ASN A 64 11.84 8.61 4.95
N ILE A 65 10.75 8.45 4.21
CA ILE A 65 9.89 9.55 3.79
C ILE A 65 8.59 9.46 4.59
N ASP A 66 8.46 10.32 5.57
CA ASP A 66 7.25 10.43 6.37
C ASP A 66 6.16 11.22 5.63
N HIS A 67 4.94 11.08 6.11
CA HIS A 67 3.80 11.72 5.49
C HIS A 67 2.79 12.20 6.54
N THR A 68 2.21 13.35 6.28
CA THR A 68 1.10 13.91 7.07
C THR A 68 -0.04 14.27 6.12
N ARG A 69 -1.26 13.90 6.47
CA ARG A 69 -2.41 14.25 5.63
C ARG A 69 -2.59 15.76 5.58
N TRP A 70 -2.62 16.33 4.39
CA TRP A 70 -2.87 17.74 4.20
C TRP A 70 -4.33 18.06 4.46
N THR A 71 -4.56 19.06 5.29
CA THR A 71 -5.90 19.57 5.62
C THR A 71 -5.93 21.07 5.51
N LYS A 72 -7.07 21.61 5.12
CA LYS A 72 -7.32 23.07 5.14
C LYS A 72 -8.76 23.30 5.55
N PRO A 73 -9.04 24.21 6.51
CA PRO A 73 -10.40 24.53 6.92
C PRO A 73 -11.31 24.85 5.73
N GLY A 74 -12.50 24.26 5.72
CA GLY A 74 -13.47 24.43 4.63
C GLY A 74 -13.15 23.66 3.34
N VAL A 75 -12.07 22.90 3.26
CA VAL A 75 -11.73 22.08 2.09
C VAL A 75 -11.96 20.60 2.38
N ARG A 76 -12.94 20.01 1.75
CA ARG A 76 -13.21 18.57 1.81
C ARG A 76 -12.62 17.89 0.57
N LEU A 77 -11.62 17.03 0.78
CA LEU A 77 -11.07 16.21 -0.28
C LEU A 77 -11.92 14.96 -0.46
N ASN A 78 -12.35 14.70 -1.68
CA ASN A 78 -13.05 13.47 -2.01
C ASN A 78 -13.11 13.27 -3.54
N ARG A 79 -13.40 12.05 -3.99
CA ARG A 79 -13.35 11.67 -5.42
C ARG A 79 -14.46 12.27 -6.26
N THR A 80 -15.62 12.55 -5.66
CA THR A 80 -16.81 13.02 -6.37
C THR A 80 -16.95 14.54 -6.31
N ASN A 81 -16.88 15.11 -5.10
CA ASN A 81 -17.19 16.52 -4.84
C ASN A 81 -15.95 17.33 -4.39
N GLY A 82 -14.79 16.70 -4.29
CA GLY A 82 -13.55 17.39 -3.92
C GLY A 82 -13.14 18.44 -4.97
N PRO A 83 -12.22 19.34 -4.62
CA PRO A 83 -11.72 20.34 -5.55
C PRO A 83 -11.04 19.67 -6.75
N THR A 84 -11.08 20.33 -7.91
CA THR A 84 -10.22 19.93 -9.02
C THR A 84 -8.75 20.16 -8.66
N LEU A 85 -7.83 19.48 -9.32
CA LEU A 85 -6.40 19.72 -9.13
C LEU A 85 -6.04 21.20 -9.36
N ALA A 86 -6.65 21.87 -10.35
CA ALA A 86 -6.46 23.29 -10.56
C ALA A 86 -6.86 24.12 -9.34
N LYS A 87 -8.03 23.83 -8.76
CA LYS A 87 -8.51 24.53 -7.54
C LYS A 87 -7.63 24.23 -6.34
N TRP A 88 -7.23 22.96 -6.14
CA TRP A 88 -6.32 22.59 -5.08
C TRP A 88 -4.97 23.30 -5.21
N LEU A 89 -4.42 23.40 -6.43
CA LEU A 89 -3.19 24.16 -6.70
C LEU A 89 -3.31 25.67 -6.34
N GLN A 90 -4.48 26.25 -6.40
CA GLN A 90 -4.72 27.61 -5.91
C GLN A 90 -4.74 27.65 -4.38
N LEU A 91 -5.51 26.74 -3.75
CA LEU A 91 -5.68 26.67 -2.30
C LEU A 91 -4.39 26.38 -1.55
N SER A 92 -3.49 25.60 -2.14
CA SER A 92 -2.19 25.18 -1.55
C SER A 92 -1.01 26.05 -2.00
N LYS A 93 -1.26 27.24 -2.59
CA LYS A 93 -0.20 28.08 -3.16
C LYS A 93 0.91 28.43 -2.15
N GLU A 94 0.52 28.83 -0.96
CA GLU A 94 1.45 29.22 0.12
C GLU A 94 2.29 28.02 0.57
N ASP A 95 1.63 26.89 0.87
CA ASP A 95 2.30 25.65 1.28
C ASP A 95 3.32 25.18 0.25
N ARG A 96 2.97 25.24 -1.04
CA ARG A 96 3.86 24.82 -2.13
C ARG A 96 5.03 25.79 -2.34
N THR A 97 4.83 27.09 -2.15
CA THR A 97 5.94 28.08 -2.26
C THR A 97 6.98 27.93 -1.16
N ALA A 98 6.62 27.38 -0.01
CA ALA A 98 7.55 27.00 1.04
C ALA A 98 8.47 25.81 0.67
N GLY A 99 8.35 25.29 -0.54
CA GLY A 99 9.20 24.20 -1.05
C GLY A 99 8.81 22.83 -0.50
N ARG A 100 7.60 22.68 0.00
CA ARG A 100 7.05 21.41 0.45
C ARG A 100 6.74 20.48 -0.72
N VAL A 101 6.77 19.17 -0.47
CA VAL A 101 6.44 18.14 -1.46
C VAL A 101 5.09 17.51 -1.10
N PHE A 102 4.21 17.39 -2.07
CA PHE A 102 2.88 16.82 -1.89
C PHE A 102 2.68 15.61 -2.78
N LEU A 103 2.20 14.53 -2.17
CA LEU A 103 1.70 13.35 -2.85
C LEU A 103 0.18 13.46 -2.96
N ILE A 104 -0.36 13.29 -4.15
CA ILE A 104 -1.76 13.60 -4.47
C ILE A 104 -2.39 12.43 -5.18
N ILE A 105 -3.62 12.07 -4.81
CA ILE A 105 -4.50 11.24 -5.63
C ILE A 105 -5.50 12.16 -6.32
N ALA A 106 -5.40 12.27 -7.64
CA ALA A 106 -6.41 12.98 -8.43
C ALA A 106 -6.75 12.19 -9.69
N GLY A 107 -8.06 11.99 -9.95
CA GLY A 107 -8.54 11.21 -11.08
C GLY A 107 -8.00 9.77 -11.09
N TRP A 108 -7.99 9.10 -9.93
CA TRP A 108 -7.48 7.73 -9.73
C TRP A 108 -5.98 7.57 -10.02
N HIS A 109 -5.23 8.65 -9.96
CA HIS A 109 -3.83 8.64 -10.35
C HIS A 109 -2.95 9.29 -9.30
N TRP A 110 -1.82 8.65 -8.98
CA TRP A 110 -0.81 9.17 -8.08
C TRP A 110 0.04 10.24 -8.78
N GLN A 111 0.22 11.37 -8.11
CA GLN A 111 0.89 12.55 -8.64
C GLN A 111 1.72 13.21 -7.56
N LEU A 112 2.78 13.89 -7.96
CA LEU A 112 3.66 14.64 -7.06
C LEU A 112 3.71 16.10 -7.50
N VAL A 113 3.66 16.99 -6.51
CA VAL A 113 3.79 18.44 -6.71
C VAL A 113 4.73 19.03 -5.69
N SER A 114 5.63 19.91 -6.13
CA SER A 114 6.49 20.75 -5.26
C SER A 114 6.72 22.09 -5.92
N GLY A 115 6.29 23.18 -5.27
CA GLY A 115 6.34 24.50 -5.88
C GLY A 115 5.52 24.57 -7.18
N ARG A 116 6.21 24.86 -8.28
CA ARG A 116 5.65 24.85 -9.63
C ARG A 116 5.98 23.57 -10.42
N ARG A 117 6.63 22.62 -9.79
CA ARG A 117 7.09 21.36 -10.40
C ARG A 117 6.05 20.25 -10.19
N TYR A 118 5.88 19.44 -11.21
CA TYR A 118 4.94 18.33 -11.23
C TYR A 118 5.58 17.09 -11.87
N THR A 119 5.25 15.92 -11.38
CA THR A 119 5.55 14.65 -12.05
C THR A 119 4.51 13.60 -11.71
N CYS A 120 4.33 12.63 -12.59
CA CYS A 120 3.49 11.44 -12.38
C CYS A 120 3.86 10.33 -13.35
N GLY A 121 3.33 9.14 -13.16
CA GLY A 121 3.63 7.98 -14.02
C GLY A 121 3.28 8.15 -15.52
N ILE A 122 2.46 9.12 -15.88
CA ILE A 122 2.13 9.45 -17.28
C ILE A 122 3.15 10.42 -17.88
N VAL A 123 3.42 11.51 -17.16
CA VAL A 123 4.33 12.59 -17.63
C VAL A 123 5.78 12.15 -17.55
N ARG A 124 6.16 11.45 -16.49
CA ARG A 124 7.46 10.84 -16.18
C ARG A 124 8.59 11.84 -15.91
N ASP A 125 8.62 12.94 -16.62
CA ASP A 125 9.57 14.03 -16.41
C ASP A 125 9.07 15.02 -15.34
N ILE A 126 9.96 15.90 -14.90
CA ILE A 126 9.56 17.05 -14.10
C ILE A 126 9.12 18.16 -15.03
N VAL A 127 7.85 18.52 -14.94
CA VAL A 127 7.25 19.57 -15.75
C VAL A 127 6.65 20.68 -14.90
N SER A 128 6.25 21.76 -15.51
CA SER A 128 5.48 22.80 -14.85
C SER A 128 4.06 22.29 -14.52
N ILE A 129 3.49 22.71 -13.39
CA ILE A 129 2.05 22.51 -13.10
C ILE A 129 1.12 23.11 -14.16
N ARG A 130 1.64 23.93 -15.08
CA ARG A 130 0.91 24.51 -16.20
C ARG A 130 1.05 23.71 -17.50
N ASP A 131 1.89 22.67 -17.51
CA ASP A 131 2.07 21.80 -18.67
C ASP A 131 0.70 21.21 -19.11
N ASN A 132 0.49 21.11 -20.41
CA ASN A 132 -0.78 20.64 -20.99
C ASN A 132 -1.09 19.16 -20.66
N ARG A 133 -0.08 18.37 -20.34
CA ARG A 133 -0.21 16.96 -19.93
C ARG A 133 -0.75 16.81 -18.50
N VAL A 134 -0.73 17.87 -17.69
CA VAL A 134 -1.26 17.85 -16.32
C VAL A 134 -2.79 17.89 -16.36
N LYS A 135 -3.43 16.83 -15.87
CA LYS A 135 -4.90 16.68 -15.85
C LYS A 135 -5.53 17.55 -14.76
N ARG A 136 -5.50 18.88 -14.95
CA ARG A 136 -5.94 19.88 -13.96
C ARG A 136 -7.40 19.82 -13.57
N ARG A 137 -8.27 19.20 -14.39
CA ARG A 137 -9.71 19.03 -14.11
C ARG A 137 -9.99 17.79 -13.24
N ALA A 138 -8.99 16.91 -13.01
CA ALA A 138 -9.14 15.73 -12.17
C ALA A 138 -9.52 16.13 -10.74
N ARG A 139 -10.48 15.44 -10.13
CA ARG A 139 -10.88 15.64 -8.72
C ARG A 139 -9.82 15.10 -7.79
N VAL A 140 -9.47 15.89 -6.78
CA VAL A 140 -8.51 15.52 -5.74
C VAL A 140 -9.24 14.74 -4.65
N ALA A 141 -8.82 13.48 -4.51
CA ALA A 141 -9.38 12.56 -3.53
C ALA A 141 -8.64 12.63 -2.19
N ASP A 142 -7.31 12.70 -2.25
CA ASP A 142 -6.45 12.74 -1.07
C ASP A 142 -5.14 13.48 -1.37
N VAL A 143 -4.54 14.03 -0.31
CA VAL A 143 -3.26 14.74 -0.38
C VAL A 143 -2.47 14.48 0.90
N TRP A 144 -1.18 14.19 0.75
CA TRP A 144 -0.22 14.10 1.85
C TRP A 144 0.95 15.04 1.61
N GLU A 145 1.34 15.76 2.64
CA GLU A 145 2.62 16.43 2.69
C GLU A 145 3.69 15.40 3.06
N LEU A 146 4.78 15.41 2.31
CA LEU A 146 5.90 14.50 2.50
C LEU A 146 7.07 15.21 3.13
N THR A 147 7.70 14.58 4.11
CA THR A 147 8.89 15.08 4.81
C THR A 147 9.95 14.00 4.87
N SER A 148 11.21 14.40 4.83
CA SER A 148 12.33 13.50 5.07
C SER A 148 13.54 14.31 5.47
N ASP A 149 14.23 13.88 6.51
CA ASP A 149 15.53 14.41 6.88
C ASP A 149 16.65 13.75 6.08
N ASN A 150 16.46 12.48 5.74
CA ASN A 150 17.41 11.70 4.95
C ASN A 150 16.69 10.58 4.21
N VAL A 151 16.57 10.69 2.89
CA VAL A 151 16.02 9.60 2.05
C VAL A 151 17.02 8.46 2.01
N THR A 152 16.65 7.34 2.58
CA THR A 152 17.47 6.12 2.55
C THR A 152 16.90 5.12 1.56
N MET A 153 17.80 4.32 1.00
CA MET A 153 17.40 3.19 0.17
C MET A 153 17.17 1.99 1.07
N PRO A 154 15.94 1.45 1.16
CA PRO A 154 15.73 0.23 1.91
C PRO A 154 16.57 -0.88 1.28
N LYS A 155 17.23 -1.68 2.12
CA LYS A 155 17.93 -2.88 1.65
C LYS A 155 16.89 -3.86 1.13
N ILE A 156 16.61 -3.77 -0.17
CA ILE A 156 15.75 -4.73 -0.84
C ILE A 156 16.55 -6.01 -0.95
N ASP A 157 16.24 -6.98 -0.10
CA ASP A 157 16.85 -8.29 -0.18
C ASP A 157 16.42 -8.97 -1.49
N VAL A 158 17.33 -8.90 -2.47
CA VAL A 158 17.10 -9.47 -3.80
C VAL A 158 17.20 -10.99 -3.80
N SER A 159 17.75 -11.58 -2.75
CA SER A 159 17.87 -13.05 -2.60
C SER A 159 16.53 -13.67 -2.20
N LYS A 160 15.65 -12.92 -1.54
CA LYS A 160 14.30 -13.42 -1.24
C LYS A 160 13.57 -13.68 -2.55
N PRO A 161 13.14 -14.92 -2.81
CA PRO A 161 12.39 -15.23 -4.01
C PRO A 161 11.15 -14.32 -4.08
N LYS A 162 10.80 -13.88 -5.28
CA LYS A 162 9.47 -13.25 -5.50
C LYS A 162 8.44 -14.22 -4.93
N PRO A 163 7.49 -13.77 -4.10
CA PRO A 163 6.40 -14.65 -3.70
C PRO A 163 5.77 -15.23 -4.97
N LYS A 164 5.95 -16.54 -5.17
CA LYS A 164 5.50 -17.22 -6.39
C LYS A 164 3.97 -17.18 -6.53
N THR A 165 3.30 -17.00 -5.41
CA THR A 165 1.84 -16.95 -5.32
C THR A 165 1.45 -15.84 -4.34
N SER A 166 0.27 -15.21 -4.56
CA SER A 166 -0.26 -14.24 -3.58
C SER A 166 -0.65 -14.99 -2.30
N ALA A 167 -0.57 -14.32 -1.15
CA ALA A 167 -1.06 -14.85 0.11
C ALA A 167 -2.50 -15.41 -0.02
N TYR A 168 -3.37 -14.72 -0.77
CA TYR A 168 -4.71 -15.21 -1.10
C TYR A 168 -4.76 -16.56 -1.80
N HIS A 169 -3.79 -16.87 -2.65
CA HIS A 169 -3.72 -18.19 -3.28
C HIS A 169 -3.35 -19.25 -2.27
N HIS A 170 -2.45 -18.94 -1.34
CA HIS A 170 -2.09 -19.81 -0.22
C HIS A 170 -3.27 -20.03 0.72
N PHE A 171 -4.03 -18.98 1.08
CA PHE A 171 -5.27 -19.15 1.89
C PHE A 171 -6.24 -20.11 1.23
N ARG A 172 -6.55 -19.89 -0.05
CA ARG A 172 -7.47 -20.77 -0.80
C ARG A 172 -6.93 -22.20 -0.90
N LYS A 173 -5.62 -22.37 -0.96
CA LYS A 173 -5.00 -23.70 -0.95
C LYS A 173 -5.18 -24.36 0.41
N LEU A 174 -4.89 -23.65 1.52
CA LEU A 174 -5.07 -24.18 2.87
C LEU A 174 -6.52 -24.54 3.16
N ILE A 175 -7.47 -23.66 2.81
CA ILE A 175 -8.91 -23.92 2.95
C ILE A 175 -9.34 -25.18 2.19
N ARG A 176 -8.84 -25.39 0.98
CA ARG A 176 -9.17 -26.57 0.17
C ARG A 176 -8.47 -27.84 0.65
N GLN A 177 -7.27 -27.69 1.19
CA GLN A 177 -6.45 -28.83 1.64
C GLN A 177 -6.90 -29.36 3.00
N TYR A 178 -7.50 -28.50 3.82
CA TYR A 178 -7.96 -28.82 5.17
C TYR A 178 -9.40 -28.34 5.40
N PRO A 179 -10.36 -28.88 4.64
CA PRO A 179 -11.77 -28.49 4.77
C PRO A 179 -12.33 -28.79 6.16
N GLU A 180 -11.79 -29.81 6.85
CA GLU A 180 -12.16 -30.23 8.19
C GLU A 180 -11.91 -29.18 9.27
N PHE A 181 -10.99 -28.25 9.01
CA PHE A 181 -10.71 -27.16 9.96
C PHE A 181 -11.62 -25.95 9.79
N GLY A 182 -12.50 -25.95 8.78
CA GLY A 182 -13.42 -24.85 8.56
C GLY A 182 -12.73 -23.48 8.46
N LEU A 183 -11.54 -23.44 7.87
CA LEU A 183 -10.77 -22.20 7.73
C LEU A 183 -11.51 -21.21 6.86
N SER A 184 -11.67 -19.99 7.35
CA SER A 184 -12.21 -18.89 6.59
C SER A 184 -11.39 -17.61 6.80
N TYR A 185 -11.52 -16.66 5.91
CA TYR A 185 -10.97 -15.33 6.08
C TYR A 185 -11.94 -14.29 5.56
N GLU A 186 -12.01 -13.17 6.25
CA GLU A 186 -12.81 -12.04 5.87
C GLU A 186 -11.93 -10.81 5.71
N ILE A 187 -12.28 -9.92 4.80
CA ILE A 187 -11.57 -8.68 4.57
C ILE A 187 -12.59 -7.57 4.74
N GLU A 188 -12.53 -6.88 5.87
CA GLU A 188 -13.28 -5.66 6.04
C GLU A 188 -12.63 -4.51 5.30
N ARG A 189 -13.41 -3.90 4.44
CA ARG A 189 -13.03 -2.69 3.71
C ARG A 189 -13.72 -1.51 4.35
N TYR A 190 -12.98 -0.72 5.10
CA TYR A 190 -13.51 0.55 5.56
C TYR A 190 -13.89 1.42 4.37
N ARG A 191 -15.15 1.87 4.32
CA ARG A 191 -15.67 2.77 3.27
C ARG A 191 -14.90 4.08 3.19
N ASP A 192 -14.22 4.47 4.26
CA ASP A 192 -13.49 5.73 4.41
C ASP A 192 -12.01 5.65 3.99
N GLY A 193 -11.57 4.55 3.38
CA GLY A 193 -10.20 4.40 2.92
C GLY A 193 -9.19 4.12 4.03
N GLY A 194 -9.65 3.67 5.19
CA GLY A 194 -8.82 3.14 6.27
C GLY A 194 -8.04 1.89 5.84
N PRO A 195 -7.11 1.42 6.68
CA PRO A 195 -6.42 0.16 6.42
C PRO A 195 -7.45 -0.97 6.30
N HIS A 196 -7.18 -1.93 5.41
CA HIS A 196 -7.98 -3.14 5.36
C HIS A 196 -7.72 -3.93 6.63
N GLU A 197 -8.76 -4.33 7.31
CA GLU A 197 -8.69 -5.27 8.40
C GLU A 197 -8.93 -6.67 7.86
N TYR A 198 -8.09 -7.59 8.28
CA TYR A 198 -8.14 -8.97 7.88
C TYR A 198 -8.53 -9.81 9.08
N TYR A 199 -9.61 -10.55 8.96
CA TYR A 199 -10.04 -11.50 9.97
C TYR A 199 -9.74 -12.91 9.46
N VAL A 200 -9.20 -13.74 10.33
CA VAL A 200 -9.05 -15.16 10.10
C VAL A 200 -9.89 -15.87 11.12
N SER A 201 -10.70 -16.79 10.67
CA SER A 201 -11.45 -17.65 11.55
C SER A 201 -11.24 -19.11 11.18
N MET A 202 -11.30 -19.97 12.16
CA MET A 202 -11.36 -21.40 12.02
C MET A 202 -12.61 -21.88 12.76
N SER A 203 -13.55 -22.50 12.05
CA SER A 203 -14.71 -23.13 12.65
C SER A 203 -14.48 -24.64 12.59
N CYS A 204 -14.32 -25.24 13.76
CA CYS A 204 -14.27 -26.68 13.87
C CYS A 204 -15.57 -27.15 14.53
N GLU A 205 -16.19 -28.22 14.01
CA GLU A 205 -17.39 -28.82 14.57
C GLU A 205 -17.15 -29.46 15.95
N LEU A 206 -15.87 -29.52 16.35
CA LEU A 206 -15.47 -30.10 17.65
C LEU A 206 -15.43 -28.98 18.71
N GLU A 207 -16.46 -28.96 19.55
CA GLU A 207 -16.65 -27.96 20.62
C GLU A 207 -15.41 -27.81 21.53
N ASP A 208 -14.70 -28.89 21.81
CA ASP A 208 -13.51 -28.88 22.67
C ASP A 208 -12.32 -28.19 22.03
N LEU A 209 -12.11 -28.33 20.71
CA LEU A 209 -11.05 -27.67 19.99
C LEU A 209 -11.36 -26.16 19.87
N ALA A 210 -12.60 -25.82 19.57
CA ALA A 210 -13.04 -24.44 19.50
C ALA A 210 -12.90 -23.72 20.84
N ALA A 211 -13.12 -24.40 21.97
CA ALA A 211 -12.95 -23.84 23.30
C ALA A 211 -11.46 -23.60 23.64
N GLN A 212 -10.59 -24.56 23.31
CA GLN A 212 -9.15 -24.49 23.57
C GLN A 212 -8.43 -23.48 22.66
N MET A 213 -8.81 -23.42 21.41
CA MET A 213 -8.32 -22.41 20.46
C MET A 213 -8.81 -21.01 20.80
N LYS A 214 -10.00 -20.86 21.39
CA LYS A 214 -10.50 -19.57 21.86
C LYS A 214 -9.57 -18.92 22.89
N HIS A 215 -8.86 -19.68 23.69
CA HIS A 215 -7.94 -19.18 24.71
C HIS A 215 -6.54 -18.81 24.19
N GLU A 216 -6.04 -19.49 23.16
CA GLU A 216 -4.64 -19.30 22.71
C GLU A 216 -4.49 -18.57 21.36
N LEU A 217 -5.49 -18.65 20.50
CA LEU A 217 -5.41 -18.12 19.12
C LEU A 217 -6.49 -17.08 18.81
N TRP A 218 -7.47 -16.91 19.66
CA TRP A 218 -8.68 -16.08 19.42
C TRP A 218 -8.75 -14.81 20.24
N ASP A 219 -7.64 -14.27 20.67
CA ASP A 219 -7.66 -12.85 20.95
C ASP A 219 -7.94 -12.15 19.63
N GLU A 220 -8.93 -11.22 19.60
CA GLU A 220 -9.39 -10.44 18.44
C GLU A 220 -8.25 -9.66 17.78
N HIS A 221 -7.27 -10.37 17.23
CA HIS A 221 -6.10 -9.76 16.67
C HIS A 221 -6.32 -9.54 15.19
N TYR A 222 -6.60 -8.31 14.87
CA TYR A 222 -6.55 -7.76 13.55
C TYR A 222 -5.21 -8.11 12.90
N CYS A 223 -5.23 -8.89 11.83
CA CYS A 223 -4.04 -9.11 11.05
C CYS A 223 -3.74 -7.84 10.25
N ARG A 224 -2.51 -7.36 10.38
CA ARG A 224 -2.07 -6.09 9.74
C ARG A 224 -1.96 -6.20 8.24
N ASP A 225 -1.67 -7.39 7.75
CA ASP A 225 -1.52 -7.66 6.33
C ASP A 225 -1.79 -9.14 5.99
N ALA A 226 -1.83 -9.42 4.70
CA ALA A 226 -2.13 -10.75 4.18
C ALA A 226 -1.07 -11.82 4.53
N ASN A 227 0.16 -11.46 4.89
CA ASN A 227 1.17 -12.44 5.30
C ASN A 227 0.94 -12.85 6.75
N GLU A 228 0.57 -11.91 7.61
CA GLU A 228 0.20 -12.22 9.01
C GLU A 228 -1.03 -13.14 9.05
N VAL A 229 -2.00 -12.94 8.13
CA VAL A 229 -3.12 -13.88 7.94
C VAL A 229 -2.61 -15.27 7.56
N LEU A 230 -1.68 -15.36 6.61
CA LEU A 230 -1.13 -16.63 6.17
C LEU A 230 -0.38 -17.36 7.30
N ASP A 231 0.50 -16.64 8.00
CA ASP A 231 1.26 -17.20 9.14
C ASP A 231 0.32 -17.75 10.22
N ARG A 232 -0.80 -17.07 10.48
CA ARG A 232 -1.79 -17.55 11.43
C ARG A 232 -2.56 -18.77 10.93
N MET A 233 -2.99 -18.76 9.67
CA MET A 233 -3.63 -19.92 9.07
C MET A 233 -2.72 -21.16 9.08
N GLU A 234 -1.43 -20.98 8.80
CA GLU A 234 -0.45 -22.07 8.86
C GLU A 234 -0.29 -22.60 10.29
N ARG A 235 -0.21 -21.72 11.30
CA ARG A 235 -0.20 -22.14 12.73
C ARG A 235 -1.48 -22.84 13.14
N MET A 236 -2.65 -22.36 12.70
CA MET A 236 -3.93 -23.03 12.95
C MET A 236 -3.96 -24.45 12.39
N VAL A 237 -3.43 -24.63 11.17
CA VAL A 237 -3.31 -25.95 10.54
C VAL A 237 -2.33 -26.84 11.28
N GLU A 238 -1.18 -26.34 11.71
CA GLU A 238 -0.19 -27.09 12.50
C GLU A 238 -0.79 -27.51 13.84
N PHE A 239 -1.45 -26.61 14.54
CA PHE A 239 -2.15 -26.91 15.78
C PHE A 239 -3.24 -27.98 15.57
N GLY A 240 -4.08 -27.82 14.55
CA GLY A 240 -5.10 -28.80 14.23
C GLY A 240 -4.54 -30.21 13.96
N LYS A 241 -3.39 -30.31 13.29
CA LYS A 241 -2.71 -31.61 13.05
C LYS A 241 -2.13 -32.22 14.32
N GLU A 242 -1.62 -31.39 15.21
CA GLU A 242 -1.06 -31.84 16.47
C GLU A 242 -2.13 -32.46 17.39
N TYR A 243 -3.27 -31.78 17.48
CA TYR A 243 -4.36 -32.23 18.33
C TYR A 243 -5.30 -33.28 17.70
N TYR A 244 -5.32 -33.37 16.35
CA TYR A 244 -6.16 -34.32 15.60
C TYR A 244 -5.40 -35.06 14.51
N PRO A 245 -4.42 -35.90 14.87
CA PRO A 245 -3.66 -36.67 13.89
C PRO A 245 -4.48 -37.66 13.06
N THR A 246 -5.73 -37.91 13.47
CA THR A 246 -6.68 -38.76 12.74
C THR A 246 -7.38 -38.07 11.59
N LEU A 247 -7.45 -36.74 11.57
CA LEU A 247 -8.08 -35.94 10.48
C LEU A 247 -7.13 -35.65 9.32
N SER A 248 -5.83 -35.96 9.46
CA SER A 248 -4.80 -35.69 8.43
C SER A 248 -4.51 -36.89 7.53
N LYS A 249 -5.41 -37.87 7.47
CA LYS A 249 -5.38 -39.00 6.50
C LYS A 249 -6.50 -38.82 5.51
#